data_ede0457881e217cc758a6af9db78fbb2
#
_entry.id   ede0457881e217cc758a6af9db78fbb2
#
_cell.length_a   1.000
_cell.length_b   1.000
_cell.length_c   1.000
_cell.angle_alpha   90.00
_cell.angle_beta   90.00
_cell.angle_gamma   90.00
#
_symmetry.space_group_name_H-M   'P 1'
#
loop_
_entity.id
_entity.type
_entity.pdbx_description
1 polymer ?
#
loop_
_entity_poly.entity_id
_entity_poly.type
_entity_poly.pdbx_seq_one_letter_code
_entity_poly.pdbx_strand_id
1 'polypeptide(L)'
;MLFMTAEPLGNNPEPALENKNKVSTSAHLSDSFLTNDRLQWSDMKSFLLAISSVIVVWLPVLLLHLTLVLFATLITYALIRGIAGWIHRHVIAYVHSASRQQRMGKVAEWFAIAILATLISLTVYVFGDWIADKASVDVFNKLIRQILDIFDQLHTLLPASISQHLPISVSSFQAMLMSTIKSHAPQLQLVGIHTLRGLGYVLAGVVIGCIVALQVPVNSAAHKTPFTQHLRQKFDELIMGFNDVFFAQVKISSINTILTSVFLLGILPLLGHPLPMAWTVVLITFCAGLFPVVGNLVSNIVIVLLSLTHGLGISILSLVWLVSIHKLEYFLNAQIIGHKIRASAWELLLFILVLEATFGLAGLISAPVIYAQIKRILADRGWVI
;
A
#
# COMPACT_ATOMS: atom_id res chain seq x y z
N MET A 1 -36.48 16.66 78.61
CA MET A 1 -35.91 16.18 79.88
C MET A 1 -34.44 16.24 79.68
N LEU A 2 -33.75 17.36 80.07
CA LEU A 2 -33.00 17.53 81.32
C LEU A 2 -31.73 16.68 81.29
N PHE A 3 -30.52 17.11 81.43
CA PHE A 3 -29.77 18.20 82.09
C PHE A 3 -28.37 18.24 81.48
N MET A 4 -27.73 19.38 81.09
CA MET A 4 -26.78 20.19 81.93
C MET A 4 -25.69 19.35 82.60
N THR A 5 -24.41 19.66 82.51
CA THR A 5 -23.54 20.79 82.81
C THR A 5 -22.08 20.42 82.46
N ALA A 6 -21.22 21.20 82.08
CA ALA A 6 -20.40 22.31 82.50
C ALA A 6 -18.91 22.09 82.08
N GLU A 7 -18.33 23.18 81.59
CA GLU A 7 -16.86 23.40 81.41
C GLU A 7 -16.13 23.47 82.79
N PRO A 8 -14.76 23.41 82.83
CA PRO A 8 -13.97 24.53 82.45
C PRO A 8 -12.50 24.28 81.95
N LEU A 9 -12.07 25.22 81.14
CA LEU A 9 -10.77 25.93 81.12
C LEU A 9 -9.39 25.25 81.29
N GLY A 10 -8.54 25.43 80.25
CA GLY A 10 -7.17 25.95 80.50
C GLY A 10 -6.04 25.04 80.03
N ASN A 11 -5.44 25.31 78.89
CA ASN A 11 -4.04 25.75 78.76
C ASN A 11 -3.51 25.46 77.35
N ASN A 12 -3.21 26.53 76.66
CA ASN A 12 -2.25 26.53 75.56
C ASN A 12 -0.83 26.29 76.11
N PRO A 13 0.06 25.59 75.40
CA PRO A 13 0.90 26.31 74.44
C PRO A 13 1.17 25.54 73.15
N GLU A 14 0.99 26.18 72.02
CA GLU A 14 1.79 26.00 70.82
C GLU A 14 3.18 26.63 71.02
N PRO A 15 4.27 26.29 70.27
CA PRO A 15 4.35 25.97 68.86
C PRO A 15 5.41 24.90 68.48
N ALA A 16 5.02 23.78 67.93
CA ALA A 16 5.99 22.84 67.38
C ALA A 16 5.54 22.09 66.10
N LEU A 17 4.35 22.39 65.55
CA LEU A 17 3.79 21.63 64.41
C LEU A 17 3.98 22.30 63.03
N GLU A 18 4.45 23.56 62.93
CA GLU A 18 4.56 24.25 61.63
C GLU A 18 5.83 23.89 60.85
N ASN A 19 6.84 23.28 61.46
CA ASN A 19 8.08 22.97 60.78
C ASN A 19 8.14 21.52 60.20
N LYS A 20 7.26 20.60 60.64
CA LYS A 20 7.18 19.25 60.08
C LYS A 20 6.40 19.22 58.74
N ASN A 21 5.39 20.09 58.54
CA ASN A 21 4.63 20.09 57.33
C ASN A 21 5.35 20.74 56.13
N LYS A 22 6.28 21.67 56.37
CA LYS A 22 7.09 22.26 55.29
C LYS A 22 8.16 21.29 54.76
N VAL A 23 8.71 20.47 55.61
CA VAL A 23 9.74 19.49 55.20
C VAL A 23 9.07 18.29 54.48
N SER A 24 7.87 17.85 54.89
CA SER A 24 7.14 16.79 54.18
C SER A 24 6.59 17.21 52.82
N THR A 25 6.18 18.47 52.70
CA THR A 25 5.68 19.02 51.39
C THR A 25 6.81 19.21 50.38
N SER A 26 8.01 19.63 50.79
CA SER A 26 9.18 19.75 49.92
C SER A 26 9.74 18.39 49.46
N ALA A 27 9.70 17.40 50.33
CA ALA A 27 10.11 16.02 50.01
C ALA A 27 9.13 15.36 49.03
N HIS A 28 7.82 15.55 49.22
CA HIS A 28 6.80 15.05 48.29
C HIS A 28 6.85 15.76 46.90
N LEU A 29 7.17 17.03 46.86
CA LEU A 29 7.35 17.76 45.60
C LEU A 29 8.63 17.31 44.89
N SER A 30 9.75 17.12 45.58
CA SER A 30 10.97 16.63 44.96
C SER A 30 10.84 15.19 44.42
N ASP A 31 10.14 14.32 45.15
CA ASP A 31 9.89 12.95 44.70
C ASP A 31 8.92 12.91 43.49
N SER A 32 7.93 13.82 43.41
CA SER A 32 7.04 13.90 42.28
C SER A 32 7.74 14.44 41.01
N PHE A 33 8.66 15.38 41.15
CA PHE A 33 9.50 15.85 40.05
C PHE A 33 10.48 14.78 39.55
N LEU A 34 11.14 14.05 40.46
CA LEU A 34 12.07 12.99 40.10
C LEU A 34 11.39 11.76 39.49
N THR A 35 10.17 11.44 39.91
CA THR A 35 9.38 10.35 39.30
C THR A 35 8.87 10.75 37.94
N ASN A 36 8.45 12.00 37.74
CA ASN A 36 7.97 12.50 36.46
C ASN A 36 9.12 12.57 35.41
N ASP A 37 10.31 13.01 35.83
CA ASP A 37 11.51 13.02 34.97
C ASP A 37 11.96 11.60 34.58
N ARG A 38 11.94 10.65 35.51
CA ARG A 38 12.28 9.24 35.20
C ARG A 38 11.28 8.60 34.23
N LEU A 39 10.00 8.90 34.35
CA LEU A 39 8.96 8.44 33.43
C LEU A 39 9.18 9.05 32.03
N GLN A 40 9.43 10.35 31.92
CA GLN A 40 9.74 11.02 30.64
C GLN A 40 11.00 10.42 29.96
N TRP A 41 12.07 10.16 30.70
CA TRP A 41 13.30 9.56 30.15
C TRP A 41 13.09 8.10 29.70
N SER A 42 12.26 7.32 30.39
CA SER A 42 11.92 5.95 30.00
C SER A 42 11.08 5.94 28.73
N ASP A 43 10.16 6.88 28.58
CA ASP A 43 9.31 7.03 27.43
C ASP A 43 10.10 7.48 26.19
N MET A 44 11.03 8.43 26.34
CA MET A 44 11.91 8.88 25.27
C MET A 44 12.86 7.76 24.80
N LYS A 45 13.45 6.98 25.69
CA LYS A 45 14.26 5.81 25.31
C LYS A 45 13.43 4.77 24.57
N SER A 46 12.22 4.51 25.05
CA SER A 46 11.29 3.58 24.42
C SER A 46 10.85 4.06 23.03
N PHE A 47 10.65 5.38 22.86
CA PHE A 47 10.36 5.99 21.58
C PHE A 47 11.53 5.85 20.58
N LEU A 48 12.74 6.19 21.00
CA LEU A 48 13.94 6.05 20.17
C LEU A 48 14.19 4.59 19.74
N LEU A 49 14.01 3.64 20.67
CA LEU A 49 14.10 2.20 20.36
C LEU A 49 13.02 1.74 19.38
N ALA A 50 11.82 2.28 19.48
CA ALA A 50 10.73 1.96 18.56
C ALA A 50 11.01 2.46 17.14
N ILE A 51 11.41 3.73 17.00
CA ILE A 51 11.75 4.31 15.69
C ILE A 51 13.01 3.67 15.12
N SER A 52 14.06 3.43 15.94
CA SER A 52 15.27 2.77 15.47
C SER A 52 14.98 1.37 14.90
N SER A 53 14.03 0.63 15.46
CA SER A 53 13.62 -0.68 14.94
C SER A 53 12.99 -0.60 13.54
N VAL A 54 12.24 0.45 13.25
CA VAL A 54 11.68 0.70 11.91
C VAL A 54 12.80 1.05 10.93
N ILE A 55 13.70 1.95 11.33
CA ILE A 55 14.83 2.37 10.50
C ILE A 55 15.74 1.17 10.17
N VAL A 56 16.07 0.32 11.13
CA VAL A 56 16.92 -0.86 10.94
C VAL A 56 16.33 -1.84 9.92
N VAL A 57 15.01 -1.97 9.83
CA VAL A 57 14.36 -2.84 8.83
C VAL A 57 14.27 -2.14 7.48
N TRP A 58 13.78 -0.90 7.45
CA TRP A 58 13.46 -0.23 6.20
C TRP A 58 14.65 0.39 5.49
N LEU A 59 15.64 0.92 6.23
CA LEU A 59 16.79 1.58 5.61
C LEU A 59 17.58 0.65 4.67
N PRO A 60 17.94 -0.59 5.07
CA PRO A 60 18.58 -1.53 4.14
C PRO A 60 17.69 -1.89 2.94
N VAL A 61 16.38 -2.07 3.16
CA VAL A 61 15.42 -2.39 2.09
C VAL A 61 15.36 -1.28 1.04
N LEU A 62 15.32 -0.02 1.48
CA LEU A 62 15.26 1.13 0.60
C LEU A 62 16.61 1.39 -0.11
N LEU A 63 17.73 1.33 0.62
CA LEU A 63 19.07 1.56 0.08
C LEU A 63 19.49 0.47 -0.93
N LEU A 64 19.13 -0.79 -0.68
CA LEU A 64 19.45 -1.91 -1.56
C LEU A 64 18.40 -2.15 -2.65
N HIS A 65 17.38 -1.28 -2.75
CA HIS A 65 16.26 -1.41 -3.69
C HIS A 65 15.51 -2.75 -3.59
N LEU A 66 15.41 -3.32 -2.37
CA LEU A 66 14.74 -4.60 -2.10
C LEU A 66 13.24 -4.46 -1.80
N THR A 67 12.66 -3.28 -2.04
CA THR A 67 11.23 -3.00 -1.80
C THR A 67 10.32 -4.01 -2.48
N LEU A 68 10.60 -4.37 -3.75
CA LEU A 68 9.82 -5.37 -4.49
C LEU A 68 9.91 -6.75 -3.85
N VAL A 69 11.09 -7.15 -3.35
CA VAL A 69 11.26 -8.43 -2.63
C VAL A 69 10.43 -8.43 -1.36
N LEU A 70 10.54 -7.38 -0.55
CA LEU A 70 9.80 -7.28 0.71
C LEU A 70 8.28 -7.28 0.49
N PHE A 71 7.79 -6.49 -0.46
CA PHE A 71 6.36 -6.43 -0.77
C PHE A 71 5.83 -7.77 -1.30
N ALA A 72 6.54 -8.40 -2.25
CA ALA A 72 6.17 -9.72 -2.75
C ALA A 72 6.16 -10.77 -1.62
N THR A 73 7.14 -10.71 -0.69
CA THR A 73 7.17 -11.56 0.51
C THR A 73 5.96 -11.35 1.39
N LEU A 74 5.63 -10.10 1.71
CA LEU A 74 4.51 -9.75 2.59
C LEU A 74 3.16 -10.08 1.95
N ILE A 75 2.98 -9.81 0.65
CA ILE A 75 1.77 -10.17 -0.10
C ILE A 75 1.58 -11.68 -0.09
N THR A 76 2.63 -12.44 -0.45
CA THR A 76 2.59 -13.90 -0.49
C THR A 76 2.26 -14.48 0.89
N TYR A 77 2.93 -14.00 1.93
CA TYR A 77 2.66 -14.38 3.32
C TYR A 77 1.21 -14.07 3.71
N ALA A 78 0.71 -12.86 3.43
CA ALA A 78 -0.66 -12.45 3.75
C ALA A 78 -1.71 -13.30 3.03
N LEU A 79 -1.48 -13.61 1.74
CA LEU A 79 -2.39 -14.45 0.95
C LEU A 79 -2.43 -15.88 1.48
N ILE A 80 -1.26 -16.49 1.73
CA ILE A 80 -1.20 -17.87 2.28
C ILE A 80 -1.88 -17.91 3.64
N ARG A 81 -1.61 -16.96 4.53
CA ARG A 81 -2.25 -16.89 5.86
C ARG A 81 -3.74 -16.61 5.78
N GLY A 82 -4.16 -15.77 4.82
CA GLY A 82 -5.57 -15.49 4.55
C GLY A 82 -6.32 -16.74 4.12
N ILE A 83 -5.81 -17.46 3.13
CA ILE A 83 -6.39 -18.70 2.60
C ILE A 83 -6.37 -19.79 3.67
N ALA A 84 -5.24 -20.03 4.32
CA ALA A 84 -5.13 -21.02 5.39
C ALA A 84 -6.04 -20.72 6.57
N GLY A 85 -6.18 -19.44 6.95
CA GLY A 85 -7.09 -18.99 7.99
C GLY A 85 -8.56 -19.14 7.61
N TRP A 86 -8.91 -18.95 6.34
CA TRP A 86 -10.25 -19.21 5.82
C TRP A 86 -10.58 -20.69 5.88
N ILE A 87 -9.66 -21.57 5.42
CA ILE A 87 -9.80 -23.04 5.50
C ILE A 87 -9.94 -23.47 6.96
N HIS A 88 -9.11 -22.90 7.85
CA HIS A 88 -9.17 -23.22 9.28
C HIS A 88 -10.54 -22.91 9.87
N ARG A 89 -11.10 -21.74 9.58
CA ARG A 89 -12.41 -21.32 10.12
C ARG A 89 -13.58 -22.15 9.59
N HIS A 90 -13.55 -22.59 8.32
CA HIS A 90 -14.69 -23.24 7.69
C HIS A 90 -14.60 -24.78 7.66
N VAL A 91 -13.40 -25.33 7.76
CA VAL A 91 -13.18 -26.78 7.64
C VAL A 91 -12.63 -27.38 8.94
N ILE A 92 -11.62 -26.75 9.53
CA ILE A 92 -10.87 -27.33 10.65
C ILE A 92 -11.53 -27.04 12.00
N ALA A 93 -12.31 -25.97 12.12
CA ALA A 93 -13.01 -25.61 13.35
C ALA A 93 -13.95 -26.72 13.89
N TYR A 94 -14.44 -27.59 13.02
CA TYR A 94 -15.31 -28.72 13.37
C TYR A 94 -14.55 -29.95 13.86
N VAL A 95 -13.21 -29.94 13.91
CA VAL A 95 -12.39 -31.08 14.33
C VAL A 95 -12.08 -30.98 15.83
N HIS A 96 -12.64 -31.89 16.61
CA HIS A 96 -12.55 -31.88 18.09
C HIS A 96 -11.17 -32.31 18.66
N SER A 97 -10.27 -32.85 17.85
CA SER A 97 -8.95 -33.36 18.32
C SER A 97 -7.84 -32.34 18.06
N ALA A 98 -7.19 -31.83 19.12
CA ALA A 98 -6.11 -30.86 19.05
C ALA A 98 -4.92 -31.30 18.16
N SER A 99 -4.52 -32.57 18.23
CA SER A 99 -3.44 -33.12 17.40
C SER A 99 -3.79 -33.19 15.92
N ARG A 100 -5.05 -33.51 15.58
CA ARG A 100 -5.56 -33.46 14.20
C ARG A 100 -5.65 -32.02 13.71
N GLN A 101 -6.13 -31.11 14.54
CA GLN A 101 -6.25 -29.69 14.21
C GLN A 101 -4.89 -29.09 13.83
N GLN A 102 -3.82 -29.43 14.56
CA GLN A 102 -2.47 -28.96 14.25
C GLN A 102 -1.92 -29.55 12.94
N ARG A 103 -2.16 -30.85 12.66
CA ARG A 103 -1.76 -31.48 11.39
C ARG A 103 -2.54 -30.88 10.21
N MET A 104 -3.85 -30.70 10.35
CA MET A 104 -4.69 -30.12 9.33
C MET A 104 -4.34 -28.64 9.07
N GLY A 105 -3.88 -27.89 10.09
CA GLY A 105 -3.37 -26.55 9.93
C GLY A 105 -2.17 -26.47 8.95
N LYS A 106 -1.19 -27.38 9.11
CA LYS A 106 -0.06 -27.50 8.18
C LYS A 106 -0.50 -27.90 6.77
N VAL A 107 -1.44 -28.82 6.65
CA VAL A 107 -2.00 -29.21 5.36
C VAL A 107 -2.71 -28.02 4.69
N ALA A 108 -3.43 -27.21 5.45
CA ALA A 108 -4.07 -26.01 4.93
C ALA A 108 -3.05 -24.97 4.42
N GLU A 109 -1.90 -24.83 5.07
CA GLU A 109 -0.81 -23.95 4.59
C GLU A 109 -0.22 -24.45 3.27
N TRP A 110 0.07 -25.74 3.16
CA TRP A 110 0.54 -26.35 1.89
C TRP A 110 -0.50 -26.23 0.78
N PHE A 111 -1.77 -26.45 1.11
CA PHE A 111 -2.87 -26.30 0.16
C PHE A 111 -3.03 -24.84 -0.31
N ALA A 112 -2.87 -23.89 0.59
CA ALA A 112 -2.87 -22.47 0.24
C ALA A 112 -1.72 -22.09 -0.71
N ILE A 113 -0.51 -22.65 -0.49
CA ILE A 113 0.62 -22.47 -1.40
C ILE A 113 0.33 -23.08 -2.76
N ALA A 114 -0.23 -24.28 -2.81
CA ALA A 114 -0.60 -24.93 -4.06
C ALA A 114 -1.65 -24.13 -4.85
N ILE A 115 -2.68 -23.62 -4.17
CA ILE A 115 -3.66 -22.70 -4.78
C ILE A 115 -2.98 -21.47 -5.34
N LEU A 116 -2.10 -20.81 -4.56
CA LEU A 116 -1.41 -19.60 -4.98
C LEU A 116 -0.50 -19.88 -6.20
N ALA A 117 0.26 -20.96 -6.17
CA ALA A 117 1.13 -21.37 -7.29
C ALA A 117 0.31 -21.66 -8.56
N THR A 118 -0.82 -22.36 -8.42
CA THR A 118 -1.74 -22.64 -9.53
C THR A 118 -2.34 -21.35 -10.09
N LEU A 119 -2.75 -20.41 -9.21
CA LEU A 119 -3.30 -19.13 -9.62
C LEU A 119 -2.28 -18.30 -10.38
N ILE A 120 -1.05 -18.22 -9.87
CA ILE A 120 0.06 -17.50 -10.55
C ILE A 120 0.34 -18.14 -11.90
N SER A 121 0.48 -19.46 -11.96
CA SER A 121 0.76 -20.19 -13.21
C SER A 121 -0.36 -19.99 -14.24
N LEU A 122 -1.61 -20.05 -13.80
CA LEU A 122 -2.78 -19.81 -14.65
C LEU A 122 -2.80 -18.36 -15.16
N THR A 123 -2.51 -17.40 -14.30
CA THR A 123 -2.44 -15.98 -14.69
C THR A 123 -1.36 -15.76 -15.74
N VAL A 124 -0.15 -16.31 -15.51
CA VAL A 124 0.96 -16.20 -16.47
C VAL A 124 0.60 -16.87 -17.80
N TYR A 125 -0.03 -18.05 -17.77
CA TYR A 125 -0.46 -18.76 -18.97
C TYR A 125 -1.51 -17.96 -19.76
N VAL A 126 -2.61 -17.57 -19.11
CA VAL A 126 -3.70 -16.82 -19.75
C VAL A 126 -3.22 -15.46 -20.26
N PHE A 127 -2.38 -14.77 -19.50
CA PHE A 127 -1.84 -13.48 -19.91
C PHE A 127 -0.82 -13.61 -21.04
N GLY A 128 0.01 -14.66 -21.01
CA GLY A 128 0.97 -14.98 -22.07
C GLY A 128 0.27 -15.33 -23.37
N ASP A 129 -0.73 -16.20 -23.33
CA ASP A 129 -1.55 -16.59 -24.49
C ASP A 129 -2.29 -15.38 -25.07
N TRP A 130 -2.89 -14.58 -24.19
CA TRP A 130 -3.57 -13.34 -24.57
C TRP A 130 -2.62 -12.33 -25.24
N ILE A 131 -1.40 -12.14 -24.72
CA ILE A 131 -0.41 -11.27 -25.37
C ILE A 131 -0.03 -11.83 -26.74
N ALA A 132 0.21 -13.13 -26.84
CA ALA A 132 0.59 -13.77 -28.10
C ALA A 132 -0.50 -13.60 -29.18
N ASP A 133 -1.77 -13.73 -28.79
CA ASP A 133 -2.92 -13.54 -29.67
C ASP A 133 -3.14 -12.07 -30.07
N LYS A 134 -2.99 -11.12 -29.14
CA LYS A 134 -3.28 -9.70 -29.36
C LYS A 134 -2.08 -8.87 -29.81
N ALA A 135 -0.84 -9.32 -29.57
CA ALA A 135 0.37 -8.66 -30.07
C ALA A 135 0.60 -8.87 -31.58
N SER A 136 -0.47 -9.10 -32.35
CA SER A 136 -0.37 -9.24 -33.79
C SER A 136 -0.02 -7.89 -34.45
N VAL A 137 0.77 -7.99 -35.52
CA VAL A 137 1.16 -6.81 -36.34
C VAL A 137 -0.08 -6.03 -36.83
N ASP A 138 -1.20 -6.71 -37.01
CA ASP A 138 -2.45 -6.12 -37.45
C ASP A 138 -3.09 -5.17 -36.43
N VAL A 139 -3.05 -5.52 -35.14
CA VAL A 139 -3.52 -4.64 -34.06
C VAL A 139 -2.64 -3.39 -33.97
N PHE A 140 -1.32 -3.56 -34.05
CA PHE A 140 -0.37 -2.47 -34.06
C PHE A 140 -0.59 -1.52 -35.25
N ASN A 141 -0.74 -2.07 -36.45
CA ASN A 141 -1.02 -1.30 -37.67
C ASN A 141 -2.39 -0.61 -37.61
N LYS A 142 -3.40 -1.21 -36.99
CA LYS A 142 -4.70 -0.60 -36.75
C LYS A 142 -4.61 0.59 -35.83
N LEU A 143 -3.87 0.45 -34.71
CA LEU A 143 -3.63 1.55 -33.77
C LEU A 143 -2.87 2.71 -34.43
N ILE A 144 -1.84 2.41 -35.23
CA ILE A 144 -1.09 3.44 -35.96
C ILE A 144 -2.03 4.20 -36.92
N ARG A 145 -2.84 3.49 -37.70
CA ARG A 145 -3.81 4.16 -38.61
C ARG A 145 -4.80 5.05 -37.86
N GLN A 146 -5.33 4.57 -36.74
CA GLN A 146 -6.26 5.35 -35.92
C GLN A 146 -5.58 6.60 -35.30
N ILE A 147 -4.32 6.51 -34.89
CA ILE A 147 -3.55 7.67 -34.41
C ILE A 147 -3.35 8.69 -35.52
N LEU A 148 -3.14 8.24 -36.74
CA LEU A 148 -2.99 9.15 -37.91
C LEU A 148 -4.29 9.83 -38.29
N ASP A 149 -5.43 9.13 -38.28
CA ASP A 149 -6.75 9.73 -38.46
C ASP A 149 -7.01 10.85 -37.44
N ILE A 150 -6.45 10.71 -36.22
CA ILE A 150 -6.52 11.75 -35.20
C ILE A 150 -5.62 12.94 -35.55
N PHE A 151 -4.41 12.68 -36.04
CA PHE A 151 -3.52 13.76 -36.50
C PHE A 151 -4.17 14.55 -37.64
N ASP A 152 -4.86 13.89 -38.60
CA ASP A 152 -5.60 14.55 -39.65
C ASP A 152 -6.73 15.44 -39.09
N GLN A 153 -7.48 14.96 -38.10
CA GLN A 153 -8.46 15.78 -37.38
C GLN A 153 -7.83 16.95 -36.62
N LEU A 154 -6.69 16.73 -35.99
CA LEU A 154 -5.95 17.79 -35.29
C LEU A 154 -5.40 18.84 -36.25
N HIS A 155 -4.92 18.43 -37.42
CA HIS A 155 -4.47 19.36 -38.47
C HIS A 155 -5.59 20.33 -38.93
N THR A 156 -6.84 19.88 -38.90
CA THR A 156 -7.98 20.75 -39.26
C THR A 156 -8.42 21.68 -38.15
N LEU A 157 -8.12 21.34 -36.89
CA LEU A 157 -8.57 22.09 -35.71
C LEU A 157 -7.49 23.02 -35.15
N LEU A 158 -6.20 22.76 -35.42
CA LEU A 158 -5.10 23.49 -34.84
C LEU A 158 -4.58 24.61 -35.75
N PRO A 159 -4.08 25.72 -35.18
CA PRO A 159 -3.39 26.76 -35.93
C PRO A 159 -2.17 26.21 -36.69
N ALA A 160 -1.85 26.79 -37.83
CA ALA A 160 -0.76 26.36 -38.71
C ALA A 160 0.61 26.29 -38.01
N SER A 161 0.82 27.13 -37.02
CA SER A 161 2.06 27.14 -36.19
C SER A 161 2.30 25.84 -35.38
N ILE A 162 1.24 25.11 -35.08
CA ILE A 162 1.32 23.85 -34.29
C ILE A 162 1.21 22.66 -35.26
N SER A 163 0.32 22.71 -36.22
CA SER A 163 0.03 21.62 -37.17
C SER A 163 1.25 21.23 -38.02
N GLN A 164 2.13 22.17 -38.37
CA GLN A 164 3.35 21.89 -39.17
C GLN A 164 4.36 20.99 -38.45
N HIS A 165 4.25 20.78 -37.13
CA HIS A 165 5.12 19.87 -36.35
C HIS A 165 4.53 18.47 -36.20
N LEU A 166 3.31 18.23 -36.66
CA LEU A 166 2.63 16.94 -36.60
C LEU A 166 2.96 16.09 -37.84
N PRO A 167 3.12 14.77 -37.73
CA PRO A 167 3.35 13.89 -38.87
C PRO A 167 2.13 13.88 -39.82
N ILE A 168 2.39 14.09 -41.09
CA ILE A 168 1.36 14.23 -42.13
C ILE A 168 1.00 12.88 -42.78
N SER A 169 1.78 11.82 -42.57
CA SER A 169 1.58 10.51 -43.21
C SER A 169 2.00 9.35 -42.32
N VAL A 170 1.46 8.14 -42.63
CA VAL A 170 1.84 6.88 -41.97
C VAL A 170 3.36 6.67 -42.02
N SER A 171 3.98 6.94 -43.17
CA SER A 171 5.40 6.75 -43.37
C SER A 171 6.25 7.74 -42.57
N SER A 172 5.82 9.01 -42.46
CA SER A 172 6.52 10.01 -41.62
C SER A 172 6.38 9.69 -40.12
N PHE A 173 5.23 9.23 -39.67
CA PHE A 173 5.00 8.81 -38.32
C PHE A 173 5.82 7.53 -37.95
N GLN A 174 5.83 6.53 -38.85
CA GLN A 174 6.68 5.33 -38.67
C GLN A 174 8.16 5.68 -38.66
N ALA A 175 8.62 6.56 -39.54
CA ALA A 175 10.00 7.03 -39.54
C ALA A 175 10.35 7.78 -38.27
N MET A 176 9.48 8.63 -37.78
CA MET A 176 9.64 9.35 -36.52
C MET A 176 9.67 8.36 -35.31
N LEU A 177 8.73 7.40 -35.25
CA LEU A 177 8.74 6.36 -34.22
C LEU A 177 10.02 5.53 -34.28
N MET A 178 10.42 5.07 -35.48
CA MET A 178 11.62 4.25 -35.65
C MET A 178 12.89 5.03 -35.30
N SER A 179 12.98 6.31 -35.66
CA SER A 179 14.10 7.17 -35.28
C SER A 179 14.14 7.39 -33.75
N THR A 180 12.98 7.64 -33.14
CA THR A 180 12.86 7.80 -31.67
C THR A 180 13.22 6.51 -30.94
N ILE A 181 12.75 5.35 -31.40
CA ILE A 181 13.11 4.04 -30.84
C ILE A 181 14.62 3.80 -30.97
N LYS A 182 15.20 4.07 -32.14
CA LYS A 182 16.64 3.90 -32.36
C LYS A 182 17.48 4.86 -31.53
N SER A 183 17.08 6.13 -31.42
CA SER A 183 17.79 7.13 -30.61
C SER A 183 17.72 6.82 -29.12
N HIS A 184 16.66 6.17 -28.66
CA HIS A 184 16.46 5.78 -27.26
C HIS A 184 16.65 4.28 -27.01
N ALA A 185 17.20 3.53 -27.97
CA ALA A 185 17.43 2.09 -27.85
C ALA A 185 18.24 1.71 -26.57
N PRO A 186 19.30 2.44 -26.18
CA PRO A 186 20.00 2.15 -24.93
C PRO A 186 19.12 2.29 -23.69
N GLN A 187 18.25 3.32 -23.67
CA GLN A 187 17.31 3.53 -22.56
C GLN A 187 16.25 2.42 -22.52
N LEU A 188 15.71 2.01 -23.67
CA LEU A 188 14.76 0.90 -23.78
C LEU A 188 15.39 -0.43 -23.32
N GLN A 189 16.65 -0.68 -23.68
CA GLN A 189 17.40 -1.85 -23.21
C GLN A 189 17.55 -1.82 -21.68
N LEU A 190 17.92 -0.66 -21.10
CA LEU A 190 18.01 -0.50 -19.65
C LEU A 190 16.66 -0.76 -18.95
N VAL A 191 15.57 -0.23 -19.50
CA VAL A 191 14.20 -0.50 -18.98
C VAL A 191 13.91 -1.99 -19.02
N GLY A 192 14.23 -2.68 -20.12
CA GLY A 192 14.08 -4.14 -20.23
C GLY A 192 14.86 -4.92 -19.17
N ILE A 193 16.13 -4.56 -18.94
CA ILE A 193 16.97 -5.17 -17.91
C ILE A 193 16.42 -4.90 -16.51
N HIS A 194 15.99 -3.67 -16.22
CA HIS A 194 15.40 -3.32 -14.93
C HIS A 194 14.08 -4.06 -14.69
N THR A 195 13.24 -4.22 -15.71
CA THR A 195 12.00 -5.00 -15.62
C THR A 195 12.30 -6.48 -15.35
N LEU A 196 13.24 -7.08 -16.05
CA LEU A 196 13.64 -8.48 -15.83
C LEU A 196 14.22 -8.69 -14.42
N ARG A 197 15.04 -7.76 -13.95
CA ARG A 197 15.56 -7.77 -12.57
C ARG A 197 14.43 -7.64 -11.56
N GLY A 198 13.46 -6.77 -11.81
CA GLY A 198 12.26 -6.59 -10.98
C GLY A 198 11.43 -7.87 -10.88
N LEU A 199 11.24 -8.59 -11.99
CA LEU A 199 10.57 -9.91 -11.98
C LEU A 199 11.36 -10.93 -11.14
N GLY A 200 12.69 -10.96 -11.25
CA GLY A 200 13.53 -11.79 -10.39
C GLY A 200 13.35 -11.48 -8.90
N TYR A 201 13.25 -10.21 -8.54
CA TYR A 201 13.00 -9.78 -7.16
C TYR A 201 11.60 -10.19 -6.67
N VAL A 202 10.57 -10.08 -7.51
CA VAL A 202 9.23 -10.55 -7.19
C VAL A 202 9.21 -12.07 -6.96
N LEU A 203 9.85 -12.85 -7.84
CA LEU A 203 9.96 -14.30 -7.67
C LEU A 203 10.70 -14.69 -6.39
N ALA A 204 11.83 -14.04 -6.11
CA ALA A 204 12.55 -14.24 -4.86
C ALA A 204 11.68 -13.93 -3.64
N GLY A 205 10.93 -12.83 -3.68
CA GLY A 205 10.00 -12.46 -2.62
C GLY A 205 8.87 -13.47 -2.43
N VAL A 206 8.31 -14.01 -3.52
CA VAL A 206 7.29 -15.08 -3.45
C VAL A 206 7.85 -16.32 -2.77
N VAL A 207 9.05 -16.77 -3.16
CA VAL A 207 9.69 -17.94 -2.54
C VAL A 207 9.94 -17.71 -1.04
N ILE A 208 10.50 -16.56 -0.68
CA ILE A 208 10.74 -16.19 0.73
C ILE A 208 9.41 -16.15 1.50
N GLY A 209 8.36 -15.55 0.92
CA GLY A 209 7.03 -15.49 1.53
C GLY A 209 6.43 -16.86 1.80
N CYS A 210 6.57 -17.82 0.87
CA CYS A 210 6.17 -19.21 1.07
C CYS A 210 6.94 -19.86 2.23
N ILE A 211 8.27 -19.68 2.26
CA ILE A 211 9.11 -20.26 3.32
C ILE A 211 8.73 -19.68 4.69
N VAL A 212 8.57 -18.36 4.78
CA VAL A 212 8.17 -17.69 6.03
C VAL A 212 6.79 -18.14 6.48
N ALA A 213 5.83 -18.29 5.57
CA ALA A 213 4.49 -18.77 5.90
C ALA A 213 4.49 -20.18 6.50
N LEU A 214 5.37 -21.07 6.02
CA LEU A 214 5.50 -22.44 6.54
C LEU A 214 6.26 -22.51 7.86
N GLN A 215 7.25 -21.63 8.08
CA GLN A 215 8.14 -21.67 9.26
C GLN A 215 7.56 -20.99 10.49
N VAL A 216 6.65 -20.02 10.33
CA VAL A 216 6.04 -19.29 11.44
C VAL A 216 4.75 -19.98 11.89
N PRO A 217 4.77 -20.89 12.87
CA PRO A 217 3.58 -21.60 13.31
C PRO A 217 2.62 -20.64 14.03
N VAL A 218 1.31 -20.80 13.75
CA VAL A 218 0.22 -19.99 14.30
C VAL A 218 0.16 -20.04 15.83
N ASN A 219 0.54 -21.20 16.44
CA ASN A 219 0.35 -21.47 17.86
C ASN A 219 1.58 -22.14 18.52
N SER A 220 2.76 -21.53 18.47
CA SER A 220 3.89 -22.03 19.27
C SER A 220 3.97 -21.31 20.61
N ALA A 221 3.37 -21.92 21.62
CA ALA A 221 3.60 -21.60 23.05
C ALA A 221 4.97 -22.12 23.56
N ALA A 222 5.89 -22.52 22.67
CA ALA A 222 7.21 -22.99 23.05
C ALA A 222 8.01 -21.86 23.69
N HIS A 223 8.79 -22.19 24.72
CA HIS A 223 9.71 -21.33 25.45
C HIS A 223 10.56 -20.50 24.48
N LYS A 224 10.20 -19.22 24.31
CA LYS A 224 10.92 -18.28 23.44
C LYS A 224 11.79 -17.40 24.30
N THR A 225 13.05 -17.27 23.89
CA THR A 225 13.95 -16.29 24.52
C THR A 225 13.34 -14.88 24.37
N PRO A 226 13.61 -13.95 25.29
CA PRO A 226 13.12 -12.58 25.23
C PRO A 226 13.42 -11.90 23.88
N PHE A 227 14.60 -12.17 23.31
CA PHE A 227 15.00 -11.67 21.99
C PHE A 227 14.06 -12.13 20.87
N THR A 228 13.73 -13.43 20.84
CA THR A 228 12.84 -14.01 19.82
C THR A 228 11.43 -13.46 19.92
N GLN A 229 10.96 -13.17 21.15
CA GLN A 229 9.66 -12.54 21.36
C GLN A 229 9.61 -11.11 20.83
N HIS A 230 10.64 -10.29 21.10
CA HIS A 230 10.73 -8.93 20.59
C HIS A 230 10.85 -8.89 19.06
N LEU A 231 11.68 -9.77 18.48
CA LEU A 231 11.81 -9.85 17.02
C LEU A 231 10.48 -10.21 16.35
N ARG A 232 9.76 -11.20 16.91
CA ARG A 232 8.44 -11.59 16.43
C ARG A 232 7.44 -10.45 16.53
N GLN A 233 7.40 -9.75 17.66
CA GLN A 233 6.52 -8.60 17.83
C GLN A 233 6.77 -7.55 16.73
N LYS A 234 8.04 -7.23 16.43
CA LYS A 234 8.39 -6.28 15.37
C LYS A 234 7.97 -6.75 13.98
N PHE A 235 8.08 -8.05 13.75
CA PHE A 235 7.62 -8.65 12.50
C PHE A 235 6.09 -8.62 12.38
N ASP A 236 5.37 -8.89 13.47
CA ASP A 236 3.92 -8.83 13.53
C ASP A 236 3.44 -7.37 13.34
N GLU A 237 4.10 -6.37 13.93
CA GLU A 237 3.84 -4.94 13.71
C GLU A 237 4.00 -4.55 12.23
N LEU A 238 5.06 -5.02 11.56
CA LEU A 238 5.29 -4.80 10.13
C LEU A 238 4.18 -5.43 9.27
N ILE A 239 3.86 -6.71 9.52
CA ILE A 239 2.82 -7.43 8.78
C ILE A 239 1.45 -6.75 8.95
N MET A 240 1.12 -6.35 10.17
CA MET A 240 -0.16 -5.69 10.43
C MET A 240 -0.23 -4.31 9.76
N GLY A 241 0.84 -3.51 9.83
CA GLY A 241 0.92 -2.23 9.12
C GLY A 241 0.81 -2.39 7.60
N PHE A 242 1.50 -3.40 7.05
CA PHE A 242 1.41 -3.75 5.64
C PHE A 242 -0.02 -4.17 5.25
N ASN A 243 -0.64 -5.08 6.01
CA ASN A 243 -1.98 -5.57 5.72
C ASN A 243 -3.02 -4.43 5.73
N ASP A 244 -2.91 -3.49 6.66
CA ASP A 244 -3.83 -2.35 6.74
C ASP A 244 -3.78 -1.50 5.48
N VAL A 245 -2.57 -1.23 4.97
CA VAL A 245 -2.37 -0.47 3.72
C VAL A 245 -2.77 -1.30 2.50
N PHE A 246 -2.31 -2.54 2.41
CA PHE A 246 -2.56 -3.41 1.26
C PHE A 246 -4.05 -3.68 1.05
N PHE A 247 -4.79 -4.07 2.10
CA PHE A 247 -6.23 -4.30 1.98
C PHE A 247 -7.03 -3.02 1.77
N ALA A 248 -6.56 -1.87 2.28
CA ALA A 248 -7.14 -0.58 1.93
C ALA A 248 -6.95 -0.31 0.44
N GLN A 249 -5.73 -0.52 -0.09
CA GLN A 249 -5.44 -0.31 -1.51
C GLN A 249 -6.22 -1.25 -2.43
N VAL A 250 -6.39 -2.53 -2.05
CA VAL A 250 -7.25 -3.47 -2.77
C VAL A 250 -8.69 -2.96 -2.86
N LYS A 251 -9.25 -2.43 -1.76
CA LYS A 251 -10.60 -1.86 -1.76
C LYS A 251 -10.71 -0.64 -2.66
N ILE A 252 -9.76 0.28 -2.58
CA ILE A 252 -9.73 1.50 -3.39
C ILE A 252 -9.61 1.15 -4.87
N SER A 253 -8.67 0.27 -5.23
CA SER A 253 -8.49 -0.22 -6.59
C SER A 253 -9.74 -0.92 -7.12
N SER A 254 -10.42 -1.74 -6.29
CA SER A 254 -11.68 -2.38 -6.67
C SER A 254 -12.77 -1.37 -6.99
N ILE A 255 -12.96 -0.35 -6.15
CA ILE A 255 -13.96 0.70 -6.37
C ILE A 255 -13.63 1.47 -7.66
N ASN A 256 -12.38 1.89 -7.83
CA ASN A 256 -11.91 2.58 -9.03
C ASN A 256 -12.14 1.75 -10.29
N THR A 257 -11.81 0.46 -10.24
CA THR A 257 -12.01 -0.49 -11.34
C THR A 257 -13.49 -0.67 -11.66
N ILE A 258 -14.37 -0.77 -10.67
CA ILE A 258 -15.82 -0.87 -10.89
C ILE A 258 -16.35 0.39 -11.61
N LEU A 259 -15.98 1.58 -11.14
CA LEU A 259 -16.39 2.84 -11.76
C LEU A 259 -15.86 2.97 -13.19
N THR A 260 -14.59 2.58 -13.41
CA THR A 260 -14.00 2.53 -14.75
C THR A 260 -14.68 1.51 -15.65
N SER A 261 -15.05 0.33 -15.10
CA SER A 261 -15.79 -0.70 -15.85
C SER A 261 -17.17 -0.22 -16.27
N VAL A 262 -17.90 0.48 -15.42
CA VAL A 262 -19.20 1.08 -15.76
C VAL A 262 -19.05 2.05 -16.93
N PHE A 263 -17.97 2.82 -16.95
CA PHE A 263 -17.68 3.73 -18.05
C PHE A 263 -17.31 3.00 -19.34
N LEU A 264 -16.32 2.10 -19.28
CA LEU A 264 -15.76 1.43 -20.46
C LEU A 264 -16.70 0.39 -21.06
N LEU A 265 -17.41 -0.38 -20.24
CA LEU A 265 -18.27 -1.48 -20.66
C LEU A 265 -19.76 -1.09 -20.72
N GLY A 266 -20.15 0.01 -20.08
CA GLY A 266 -21.52 0.51 -20.05
C GLY A 266 -21.68 1.78 -20.87
N ILE A 267 -21.16 2.92 -20.37
CA ILE A 267 -21.44 4.24 -20.92
C ILE A 267 -20.93 4.38 -22.36
N LEU A 268 -19.68 4.03 -22.64
CA LEU A 268 -19.09 4.17 -23.97
C LEU A 268 -19.78 3.29 -25.04
N PRO A 269 -20.10 2.01 -24.79
CA PRO A 269 -20.89 1.22 -25.74
C PRO A 269 -22.29 1.76 -25.96
N LEU A 270 -22.98 2.29 -24.94
CA LEU A 270 -24.30 2.92 -25.09
C LEU A 270 -24.26 4.18 -25.97
N LEU A 271 -23.13 4.89 -25.95
CA LEU A 271 -22.89 6.04 -26.84
C LEU A 271 -22.47 5.61 -28.26
N GLY A 272 -22.37 4.32 -28.55
CA GLY A 272 -21.94 3.80 -29.85
C GLY A 272 -20.42 3.74 -30.04
N HIS A 273 -19.63 3.95 -29.01
CA HIS A 273 -18.17 4.02 -29.06
C HIS A 273 -17.48 2.93 -28.15
N PRO A 274 -17.73 1.63 -28.39
CA PRO A 274 -17.10 0.58 -27.59
C PRO A 274 -15.58 0.58 -27.78
N LEU A 275 -14.83 0.70 -26.69
CA LEU A 275 -13.37 0.68 -26.74
C LEU A 275 -12.82 -0.71 -27.08
N PRO A 276 -11.79 -0.79 -27.94
CA PRO A 276 -11.10 -2.04 -28.16
C PRO A 276 -10.44 -2.51 -26.87
N MET A 277 -10.46 -3.83 -26.61
CA MET A 277 -9.80 -4.43 -25.45
C MET A 277 -10.28 -3.89 -24.08
N ALA A 278 -11.53 -3.41 -23.98
CA ALA A 278 -12.06 -2.80 -22.75
C ALA A 278 -11.87 -3.68 -21.51
N TRP A 279 -12.10 -4.99 -21.59
CA TRP A 279 -11.87 -5.93 -20.49
C TRP A 279 -10.43 -5.97 -20.01
N THR A 280 -9.49 -5.90 -20.95
CA THR A 280 -8.05 -5.84 -20.62
C THR A 280 -7.69 -4.57 -19.89
N VAL A 281 -8.24 -3.44 -20.37
CA VAL A 281 -8.02 -2.14 -19.73
C VAL A 281 -8.59 -2.13 -18.32
N VAL A 282 -9.74 -2.75 -18.10
CA VAL A 282 -10.32 -2.95 -16.76
C VAL A 282 -9.36 -3.75 -15.85
N LEU A 283 -8.81 -4.86 -16.37
CA LEU A 283 -7.86 -5.67 -15.60
C LEU A 283 -6.57 -4.90 -15.31
N ILE A 284 -6.02 -4.18 -16.30
CA ILE A 284 -4.86 -3.30 -16.12
C ILE A 284 -5.14 -2.24 -15.06
N THR A 285 -6.33 -1.62 -15.10
CA THR A 285 -6.74 -0.61 -14.10
C THR A 285 -6.75 -1.20 -12.69
N PHE A 286 -7.25 -2.42 -12.51
CA PHE A 286 -7.22 -3.09 -11.21
C PHE A 286 -5.79 -3.36 -10.74
N CYS A 287 -4.98 -4.02 -11.58
CA CYS A 287 -3.61 -4.40 -11.22
C CYS A 287 -2.72 -3.17 -10.99
N ALA A 288 -2.83 -2.16 -11.85
CA ALA A 288 -2.11 -0.92 -11.71
C ALA A 288 -2.55 -0.16 -10.45
N GLY A 289 -3.86 -0.09 -10.19
CA GLY A 289 -4.44 0.58 -9.03
C GLY A 289 -4.02 -0.02 -7.67
N LEU A 290 -3.41 -1.22 -7.63
CA LEU A 290 -2.80 -1.75 -6.42
C LEU A 290 -1.53 -0.97 -6.01
N PHE A 291 -0.93 -0.24 -6.93
CA PHE A 291 0.21 0.64 -6.66
C PHE A 291 -0.28 2.08 -6.45
N PRO A 292 -0.14 2.65 -5.25
CA PRO A 292 -0.60 4.01 -4.98
C PRO A 292 0.01 5.02 -5.96
N VAL A 293 -0.77 5.98 -6.40
CA VAL A 293 -0.39 7.10 -7.27
C VAL A 293 0.01 6.69 -8.69
N VAL A 294 0.98 5.78 -8.86
CA VAL A 294 1.53 5.36 -10.17
C VAL A 294 0.49 4.60 -11.00
N GLY A 295 -0.30 3.75 -10.34
CA GLY A 295 -1.24 2.87 -11.02
C GLY A 295 -2.31 3.61 -11.79
N ASN A 296 -2.87 4.64 -11.21
CA ASN A 296 -3.91 5.43 -11.86
C ASN A 296 -3.38 6.25 -13.03
N LEU A 297 -2.14 6.75 -12.94
CA LEU A 297 -1.52 7.46 -14.05
C LEU A 297 -1.39 6.56 -15.28
N VAL A 298 -0.91 5.33 -15.09
CA VAL A 298 -0.74 4.35 -16.19
C VAL A 298 -2.08 3.99 -16.82
N SER A 299 -3.08 3.61 -16.02
CA SER A 299 -4.40 3.24 -16.55
C SER A 299 -5.08 4.40 -17.24
N ASN A 300 -5.00 5.62 -16.71
CA ASN A 300 -5.62 6.81 -17.30
C ASN A 300 -5.01 7.16 -18.66
N ILE A 301 -3.67 7.08 -18.78
CA ILE A 301 -3.00 7.29 -20.07
C ILE A 301 -3.49 6.27 -21.10
N VAL A 302 -3.54 4.99 -20.74
CA VAL A 302 -4.02 3.94 -21.65
C VAL A 302 -5.46 4.19 -22.10
N ILE A 303 -6.37 4.52 -21.17
CA ILE A 303 -7.78 4.78 -21.47
C ILE A 303 -7.94 5.98 -22.39
N VAL A 304 -7.25 7.10 -22.09
CA VAL A 304 -7.34 8.32 -22.91
C VAL A 304 -6.79 8.07 -24.32
N LEU A 305 -5.65 7.38 -24.45
CA LEU A 305 -5.08 7.04 -25.75
C LEU A 305 -6.00 6.12 -26.57
N LEU A 306 -6.60 5.11 -25.94
CA LEU A 306 -7.57 4.25 -26.62
C LEU A 306 -8.85 5.01 -26.98
N SER A 307 -9.30 5.95 -26.16
CA SER A 307 -10.49 6.77 -26.43
C SER A 307 -10.26 7.72 -27.61
N LEU A 308 -9.01 8.14 -27.86
CA LEU A 308 -8.65 8.93 -29.03
C LEU A 308 -9.00 8.22 -30.36
N THR A 309 -9.03 6.88 -30.40
CA THR A 309 -9.43 6.12 -31.58
C THR A 309 -10.89 6.34 -32.01
N HIS A 310 -11.71 6.90 -31.13
CA HIS A 310 -13.10 7.28 -31.37
C HIS A 310 -13.29 8.80 -31.53
N GLY A 311 -12.18 9.55 -31.60
CA GLY A 311 -12.15 11.00 -31.80
C GLY A 311 -11.95 11.80 -30.53
N LEU A 312 -11.65 13.09 -30.71
CA LEU A 312 -11.32 14.02 -29.61
C LEU A 312 -12.45 14.16 -28.58
N GLY A 313 -13.72 14.16 -29.03
CA GLY A 313 -14.87 14.31 -28.13
C GLY A 313 -14.93 13.18 -27.09
N ILE A 314 -14.76 11.94 -27.55
CA ILE A 314 -14.76 10.75 -26.66
C ILE A 314 -13.53 10.73 -25.75
N SER A 315 -12.38 11.17 -26.26
CA SER A 315 -11.17 11.29 -25.43
C SER A 315 -11.32 12.33 -24.32
N ILE A 316 -11.90 13.50 -24.63
CA ILE A 316 -12.20 14.53 -23.62
C ILE A 316 -13.22 14.02 -22.61
N LEU A 317 -14.28 13.34 -23.05
CA LEU A 317 -15.26 12.72 -22.16
C LEU A 317 -14.59 11.71 -21.22
N SER A 318 -13.71 10.86 -21.75
CA SER A 318 -12.94 9.89 -20.96
C SER A 318 -12.04 10.60 -19.95
N LEU A 319 -11.34 11.65 -20.34
CA LEU A 319 -10.49 12.43 -19.45
C LEU A 319 -11.30 13.07 -18.31
N VAL A 320 -12.44 13.68 -18.61
CA VAL A 320 -13.34 14.28 -17.60
C VAL A 320 -13.84 13.22 -16.63
N TRP A 321 -14.22 12.04 -17.12
CA TRP A 321 -14.65 10.92 -16.29
C TRP A 321 -13.54 10.46 -15.36
N LEU A 322 -12.34 10.23 -15.89
CA LEU A 322 -11.18 9.76 -15.13
C LEU A 322 -10.71 10.78 -14.07
N VAL A 323 -10.72 12.07 -14.40
CA VAL A 323 -10.44 13.15 -13.44
C VAL A 323 -11.48 13.16 -12.31
N SER A 324 -12.76 12.92 -12.65
CA SER A 324 -13.84 12.85 -11.64
C SER A 324 -13.66 11.65 -10.70
N ILE A 325 -13.34 10.47 -11.25
CA ILE A 325 -13.00 9.27 -10.44
C ILE A 325 -11.77 9.53 -9.57
N HIS A 326 -10.74 10.16 -10.11
CA HIS A 326 -9.52 10.45 -9.36
C HIS A 326 -9.78 11.39 -8.16
N LYS A 327 -10.65 12.40 -8.33
CA LYS A 327 -11.09 13.23 -7.22
C LYS A 327 -11.87 12.43 -6.15
N LEU A 328 -12.76 11.54 -6.59
CA LEU A 328 -13.48 10.63 -5.70
C LEU A 328 -12.52 9.71 -4.95
N GLU A 329 -11.49 9.21 -5.62
CA GLU A 329 -10.45 8.36 -5.03
C GLU A 329 -9.68 9.08 -3.92
N TYR A 330 -9.34 10.38 -4.07
CA TYR A 330 -8.76 11.16 -2.97
C TYR A 330 -9.64 11.17 -1.73
N PHE A 331 -10.95 11.30 -1.92
CA PHE A 331 -11.90 11.27 -0.81
C PHE A 331 -11.99 9.87 -0.18
N LEU A 332 -12.00 8.81 -0.99
CA LEU A 332 -11.99 7.42 -0.52
C LEU A 332 -10.69 7.07 0.21
N ASN A 333 -9.54 7.52 -0.29
CA ASN A 333 -8.25 7.36 0.35
C ASN A 333 -8.26 8.00 1.75
N ALA A 334 -8.74 9.23 1.86
CA ALA A 334 -8.83 9.93 3.14
C ALA A 334 -9.75 9.19 4.14
N GLN A 335 -10.86 8.63 3.67
CA GLN A 335 -11.79 7.88 4.53
C GLN A 335 -11.29 6.46 4.85
N ILE A 336 -10.85 5.70 3.86
CA ILE A 336 -10.50 4.28 4.05
C ILE A 336 -9.15 4.14 4.75
N ILE A 337 -8.14 4.89 4.32
CA ILE A 337 -6.79 4.83 4.90
C ILE A 337 -6.77 5.62 6.21
N GLY A 338 -7.32 6.84 6.24
CA GLY A 338 -7.35 7.68 7.43
C GLY A 338 -8.00 7.00 8.63
N HIS A 339 -9.13 6.31 8.44
CA HIS A 339 -9.80 5.54 9.50
C HIS A 339 -8.98 4.34 10.00
N LYS A 340 -8.26 3.64 9.10
CA LYS A 340 -7.47 2.46 9.49
C LYS A 340 -6.16 2.81 10.16
N ILE A 341 -5.48 3.88 9.71
CA ILE A 341 -4.13 4.23 10.15
C ILE A 341 -4.17 5.34 11.22
N ARG A 342 -5.36 5.92 11.50
CA ARG A 342 -5.53 7.10 12.38
C ARG A 342 -4.60 8.26 11.96
N ALA A 343 -4.48 8.48 10.65
CA ALA A 343 -3.58 9.44 10.04
C ALA A 343 -4.34 10.62 9.44
N SER A 344 -3.83 11.82 9.62
CA SER A 344 -4.28 12.97 8.85
C SER A 344 -3.73 12.89 7.42
N ALA A 345 -4.54 13.25 6.42
CA ALA A 345 -4.13 13.16 5.02
C ALA A 345 -2.83 13.95 4.72
N TRP A 346 -2.65 15.12 5.33
CA TRP A 346 -1.46 15.95 5.14
C TRP A 346 -0.18 15.32 5.72
N GLU A 347 -0.26 14.59 6.85
CA GLU A 347 0.87 13.89 7.44
C GLU A 347 1.38 12.80 6.48
N LEU A 348 0.45 12.01 5.92
CA LEU A 348 0.78 10.95 4.97
C LEU A 348 1.38 11.53 3.68
N LEU A 349 0.82 12.62 3.16
CA LEU A 349 1.35 13.29 1.97
C LEU A 349 2.77 13.81 2.20
N LEU A 350 3.03 14.49 3.33
CA LEU A 350 4.36 14.97 3.66
C LEU A 350 5.36 13.81 3.76
N PHE A 351 4.95 12.72 4.40
CA PHE A 351 5.81 11.54 4.57
C PHE A 351 6.12 10.87 3.23
N ILE A 352 5.14 10.78 2.33
CA ILE A 352 5.31 10.29 0.96
C ILE A 352 6.32 11.16 0.21
N LEU A 353 6.17 12.49 0.22
CA LEU A 353 7.06 13.42 -0.47
C LEU A 353 8.51 13.31 0.03
N VAL A 354 8.72 13.22 1.34
CA VAL A 354 10.06 13.07 1.92
C VAL A 354 10.72 11.77 1.48
N LEU A 355 9.99 10.65 1.55
CA LEU A 355 10.54 9.35 1.15
C LEU A 355 10.73 9.22 -0.36
N GLU A 356 9.85 9.84 -1.17
CA GLU A 356 10.01 9.91 -2.62
C GLU A 356 11.25 10.72 -2.99
N ALA A 357 11.44 11.90 -2.40
CA ALA A 357 12.61 12.74 -2.65
C ALA A 357 13.93 12.05 -2.26
N THR A 358 13.90 11.18 -1.23
CA THR A 358 15.10 10.50 -0.72
C THR A 358 15.39 9.19 -1.45
N PHE A 359 14.37 8.38 -1.74
CA PHE A 359 14.51 7.01 -2.26
C PHE A 359 13.77 6.78 -3.58
N GLY A 360 13.23 7.84 -4.21
CA GLY A 360 12.50 7.77 -5.47
C GLY A 360 11.25 6.88 -5.37
N LEU A 361 10.98 6.12 -6.43
CA LEU A 361 9.79 5.25 -6.53
C LEU A 361 9.69 4.21 -5.40
N ALA A 362 10.82 3.70 -4.91
CA ALA A 362 10.86 2.77 -3.78
C ALA A 362 10.34 3.43 -2.50
N GLY A 363 10.72 4.69 -2.26
CA GLY A 363 10.22 5.51 -1.15
C GLY A 363 8.73 5.80 -1.27
N LEU A 364 8.27 6.21 -2.46
CA LEU A 364 6.86 6.48 -2.75
C LEU A 364 5.95 5.29 -2.40
N ILE A 365 6.33 4.09 -2.85
CA ILE A 365 5.54 2.86 -2.64
C ILE A 365 5.59 2.41 -1.17
N SER A 366 6.75 2.57 -0.50
CA SER A 366 6.94 2.11 0.87
C SER A 366 6.37 3.07 1.92
N ALA A 367 6.26 4.35 1.61
CA ALA A 367 5.86 5.39 2.55
C ALA A 367 4.56 5.09 3.32
N PRO A 368 3.46 4.69 2.69
CA PRO A 368 2.22 4.39 3.42
C PRO A 368 2.39 3.26 4.44
N VAL A 369 3.19 2.23 4.10
CA VAL A 369 3.41 1.06 4.98
C VAL A 369 4.30 1.44 6.17
N ILE A 370 5.39 2.17 5.92
CA ILE A 370 6.28 2.67 6.98
C ILE A 370 5.51 3.57 7.93
N TYR A 371 4.71 4.48 7.39
CA TYR A 371 3.88 5.39 8.17
C TYR A 371 2.85 4.64 9.03
N ALA A 372 2.16 3.65 8.45
CA ALA A 372 1.21 2.79 9.16
C ALA A 372 1.89 2.03 10.31
N GLN A 373 3.09 1.49 10.08
CA GLN A 373 3.86 0.81 11.11
C GLN A 373 4.26 1.76 12.24
N ILE A 374 4.75 2.95 11.93
CA ILE A 374 5.12 3.98 12.93
C ILE A 374 3.89 4.38 13.77
N LYS A 375 2.78 4.73 13.11
CA LYS A 375 1.54 5.13 13.82
C LYS A 375 1.01 4.02 14.73
N ARG A 376 1.10 2.76 14.30
CA ARG A 376 0.70 1.62 15.11
C ARG A 376 1.56 1.48 16.34
N ILE A 377 2.89 1.55 16.19
CA ILE A 377 3.83 1.50 17.32
C ILE A 377 3.55 2.61 18.34
N LEU A 378 3.24 3.83 17.84
CA LEU A 378 2.92 4.97 18.69
C LEU A 378 1.57 4.81 19.38
N ALA A 379 0.56 4.28 18.68
CA ALA A 379 -0.77 4.03 19.22
C ALA A 379 -0.78 2.93 20.29
N ASP A 380 -0.04 1.83 20.06
CA ASP A 380 0.07 0.72 21.03
C ASP A 380 0.74 1.16 22.34
N ARG A 381 1.49 2.27 22.33
CA ARG A 381 2.11 2.86 23.51
C ARG A 381 1.31 4.04 24.10
N GLY A 382 0.16 4.37 23.53
CA GLY A 382 -0.68 5.48 24.00
C GLY A 382 -0.10 6.88 23.72
N TRP A 383 0.88 7.01 22.81
CA TRP A 383 1.51 8.29 22.46
C TRP A 383 0.76 9.07 21.37
N VAL A 384 -0.19 8.43 20.70
CA VAL A 384 -1.06 9.04 19.69
C VAL A 384 -2.47 8.51 19.87
N ILE A 385 -3.45 9.40 19.84
CA ILE A 385 -4.89 9.11 19.95
C ILE A 385 -5.43 8.67 18.60
#